data_c2dd5940a1eb9c77c092e71da8071a9a
#
_entry.id   c2dd5940a1eb9c77c092e71da8071a9a
#
_cell.length_a   1.000
_cell.length_b   1.000
_cell.length_c   1.000
_cell.angle_alpha   90.00
_cell.angle_beta   90.00
_cell.angle_gamma   90.00
#
_symmetry.space_group_name_H-M   'P 1'
#
loop_
_entity.id
_entity.type
_entity.pdbx_description
1 polymer ?
#
loop_
_entity_poly.entity_id
_entity_poly.type
_entity_poly.pdbx_seq_one_letter_code
_entity_poly.pdbx_strand_id
1 'polypeptide(L)'
;MQDELIHDWNIDDGTPPRPRQVMLDDETLRDGLQSPSVTDPPIEKKRELLHLMNRLGIDTANIGLPGAGPRAEADVEALCREIASAKLAIEANCAARTIAKDIDPIIRVTQKTGVPIEACLFIGSSPIRQYAEGWDEEFLVRQSTEAIAYAVKNGLRVLYVTEDTTRALPSTVRRLYSEAVRAGASRVCVAD
;
A
#
# COMPACT_ATOMS: atom_id res chain seq x y z
N MET A 1 -9.57 -21.60 21.92
CA MET A 1 -10.27 -20.68 20.98
C MET A 1 -9.63 -19.29 20.92
N GLN A 2 -9.22 -18.65 22.04
CA GLN A 2 -8.50 -17.36 21.98
C GLN A 2 -7.07 -17.47 21.43
N ASP A 3 -6.36 -18.54 21.73
CA ASP A 3 -4.97 -18.75 21.28
C ASP A 3 -4.84 -19.02 19.77
N GLU A 4 -5.92 -19.36 19.10
CA GLU A 4 -5.96 -19.60 17.64
C GLU A 4 -6.19 -18.31 16.82
N LEU A 5 -6.56 -17.21 17.47
CA LEU A 5 -6.85 -15.94 16.80
C LEU A 5 -5.65 -15.00 16.71
N ILE A 6 -4.57 -15.27 17.45
CA ILE A 6 -3.37 -14.42 17.51
C ILE A 6 -2.14 -15.31 17.42
N HIS A 7 -1.25 -15.01 16.44
CA HIS A 7 0.05 -15.64 16.33
C HIS A 7 1.11 -14.74 16.98
N ASP A 8 1.94 -15.32 17.87
CA ASP A 8 3.06 -14.62 18.47
C ASP A 8 4.32 -14.77 17.60
N TRP A 9 4.70 -13.72 16.91
CA TRP A 9 5.88 -13.66 16.05
C TRP A 9 7.21 -13.59 16.82
N ASN A 10 7.18 -13.43 18.15
CA ASN A 10 8.37 -13.37 18.99
C ASN A 10 8.89 -14.76 19.41
N ILE A 11 8.19 -15.83 19.04
CA ILE A 11 8.58 -17.21 19.42
C ILE A 11 9.68 -17.75 18.50
N ASP A 12 9.89 -17.18 17.30
CA ASP A 12 10.90 -17.64 16.36
C ASP A 12 12.23 -16.87 16.58
N ASP A 13 13.32 -17.60 16.83
CA ASP A 13 14.66 -17.06 17.15
C ASP A 13 15.59 -16.90 15.93
N GLY A 14 15.02 -16.92 14.72
CA GLY A 14 15.77 -16.68 13.48
C GLY A 14 16.22 -15.23 13.32
N THR A 15 17.53 -14.96 13.25
CA THR A 15 18.07 -13.65 12.88
C THR A 15 18.04 -13.50 11.36
N PRO A 16 17.21 -12.58 10.79
CA PRO A 16 17.16 -12.38 9.35
C PRO A 16 18.49 -11.82 8.81
N PRO A 17 18.88 -12.18 7.57
CA PRO A 17 20.06 -11.60 6.94
C PRO A 17 19.89 -10.08 6.80
N ARG A 18 20.94 -9.31 7.12
CA ARG A 18 20.91 -7.85 6.95
C ARG A 18 20.81 -7.49 5.47
N PRO A 19 19.86 -6.64 5.07
CA PRO A 19 19.76 -6.17 3.69
C PRO A 19 21.01 -5.36 3.31
N ARG A 20 21.46 -5.47 2.07
CA ARG A 20 22.61 -4.69 1.57
C ARG A 20 22.22 -3.24 1.28
N GLN A 21 20.97 -2.99 0.96
CA GLN A 21 20.40 -1.67 0.67
C GLN A 21 19.02 -1.60 1.28
N VAL A 22 18.69 -0.48 1.90
CA VAL A 22 17.37 -0.18 2.46
C VAL A 22 16.86 1.06 1.76
N MET A 23 15.61 1.01 1.27
CA MET A 23 14.88 2.16 0.77
C MET A 23 13.92 2.65 1.86
N LEU A 24 13.71 3.95 1.94
CA LEU A 24 12.78 4.58 2.87
C LEU A 24 11.48 4.93 2.15
N ASP A 25 10.36 4.45 2.68
CA ASP A 25 9.00 4.83 2.26
C ASP A 25 8.37 5.76 3.30
N ASP A 26 7.73 6.83 2.85
CA ASP A 26 7.06 7.79 3.73
C ASP A 26 5.54 7.69 3.58
N GLU A 27 4.85 7.46 4.69
CA GLU A 27 3.39 7.30 4.77
C GLU A 27 2.67 8.57 5.29
N THR A 28 3.38 9.69 5.49
CA THR A 28 2.81 10.91 6.09
C THR A 28 1.59 11.42 5.33
N LEU A 29 1.64 11.44 3.99
CA LEU A 29 0.58 12.00 3.15
C LEU A 29 -0.63 11.06 2.96
N ARG A 30 -0.54 9.84 3.44
CA ARG A 30 -1.66 8.87 3.43
C ARG A 30 -2.05 8.46 4.83
N ASP A 31 -1.26 7.62 5.50
CA ASP A 31 -1.59 7.08 6.83
C ASP A 31 -1.52 8.15 7.91
N GLY A 32 -0.50 8.99 7.87
CA GLY A 32 -0.36 10.11 8.79
C GLY A 32 -1.55 11.06 8.77
N LEU A 33 -2.15 11.33 7.60
CA LEU A 33 -3.34 12.19 7.47
C LEU A 33 -4.65 11.51 7.92
N GLN A 34 -4.65 10.19 8.11
CA GLN A 34 -5.83 9.47 8.62
C GLN A 34 -5.95 9.51 10.15
N SER A 35 -4.93 10.03 10.84
CA SER A 35 -5.00 10.21 12.29
C SER A 35 -6.13 11.16 12.68
N PRO A 36 -6.99 10.82 13.65
CA PRO A 36 -8.11 11.66 14.07
C PRO A 36 -7.67 12.98 14.72
N SER A 37 -6.42 13.11 15.10
CA SER A 37 -5.84 14.34 15.67
C SER A 37 -5.25 15.28 14.62
N VAL A 38 -5.25 14.90 13.33
CA VAL A 38 -4.69 15.68 12.24
C VAL A 38 -5.79 16.31 11.39
N THR A 39 -5.64 17.58 11.08
CA THR A 39 -6.46 18.25 10.06
C THR A 39 -5.82 18.08 8.71
N ASP A 40 -6.56 17.55 7.73
CA ASP A 40 -6.08 17.37 6.36
C ASP A 40 -5.64 18.72 5.76
N PRO A 41 -4.35 18.91 5.45
CA PRO A 41 -3.84 20.20 5.01
C PRO A 41 -4.24 20.52 3.56
N PRO A 42 -4.23 21.80 3.16
CA PRO A 42 -4.43 22.18 1.77
C PRO A 42 -3.30 21.65 0.88
N ILE A 43 -3.57 21.52 -0.42
CA ILE A 43 -2.66 20.90 -1.37
C ILE A 43 -1.27 21.59 -1.44
N GLU A 44 -1.21 22.89 -1.20
CA GLU A 44 0.05 23.66 -1.15
C GLU A 44 0.96 23.12 -0.04
N LYS A 45 0.40 22.81 1.13
CA LYS A 45 1.16 22.24 2.24
C LYS A 45 1.56 20.78 1.99
N LYS A 46 0.73 20.01 1.30
CA LYS A 46 1.10 18.64 0.86
C LYS A 46 2.29 18.68 -0.11
N ARG A 47 2.33 19.65 -1.04
CA ARG A 47 3.49 19.87 -1.93
C ARG A 47 4.74 20.25 -1.14
N GLU A 48 4.64 21.17 -0.17
CA GLU A 48 5.78 21.52 0.71
C GLU A 48 6.34 20.29 1.42
N LEU A 49 5.47 19.42 1.99
CA LEU A 49 5.86 18.15 2.61
C LEU A 49 6.59 17.25 1.62
N LEU A 50 6.07 17.10 0.40
CA LEU A 50 6.71 16.28 -0.64
C LEU A 50 8.13 16.77 -0.96
N HIS A 51 8.36 18.09 -1.04
CA HIS A 51 9.69 18.67 -1.20
C HIS A 51 10.60 18.41 0.01
N LEU A 52 10.04 18.42 1.24
CA LEU A 52 10.80 18.08 2.45
C LEU A 52 11.23 16.62 2.44
N MET A 53 10.34 15.68 2.10
CA MET A 53 10.65 14.27 1.92
C MET A 53 11.78 14.05 0.90
N ASN A 54 11.70 14.73 -0.26
CA ASN A 54 12.75 14.66 -1.27
C ASN A 54 14.11 15.16 -0.75
N ARG A 55 14.13 16.25 0.05
CA ARG A 55 15.37 16.78 0.67
C ARG A 55 15.92 15.87 1.75
N LEU A 56 15.06 15.11 2.44
CA LEU A 56 15.45 14.09 3.43
C LEU A 56 16.03 12.82 2.78
N GLY A 57 15.87 12.66 1.46
CA GLY A 57 16.33 11.48 0.75
C GLY A 57 15.38 10.29 0.87
N ILE A 58 14.07 10.54 1.05
CA ILE A 58 13.03 9.52 0.98
C ILE A 58 12.97 8.96 -0.44
N ASP A 59 12.99 7.64 -0.58
CA ASP A 59 13.01 6.96 -1.88
C ASP A 59 11.62 6.85 -2.48
N THR A 60 10.62 6.48 -1.66
CA THR A 60 9.22 6.31 -2.10
C THR A 60 8.28 7.04 -1.12
N ALA A 61 7.13 7.48 -1.59
CA ALA A 61 6.12 8.09 -0.73
C ALA A 61 4.71 7.66 -1.11
N ASN A 62 3.92 7.28 -0.11
CA ASN A 62 2.49 7.06 -0.27
C ASN A 62 1.78 8.41 -0.26
N ILE A 63 1.38 8.85 -1.47
CA ILE A 63 0.84 10.19 -1.68
C ILE A 63 -0.68 10.26 -1.58
N GLY A 64 -1.34 9.16 -1.20
CA GLY A 64 -2.77 9.19 -0.90
C GLY A 64 -3.53 7.91 -1.18
N LEU A 65 -4.84 8.01 -0.96
CA LEU A 65 -5.85 6.97 -1.23
C LEU A 65 -6.87 7.54 -2.24
N PRO A 66 -6.56 7.56 -3.55
CA PRO A 66 -7.40 8.23 -4.53
C PRO A 66 -8.81 7.62 -4.66
N GLY A 67 -8.97 6.33 -4.31
CA GLY A 67 -10.28 5.67 -4.23
C GLY A 67 -11.22 6.21 -3.14
N ALA A 68 -10.71 7.03 -2.20
CA ALA A 68 -11.54 7.65 -1.15
C ALA A 68 -12.49 8.73 -1.66
N GLY A 69 -12.27 9.28 -2.86
CA GLY A 69 -13.17 10.20 -3.52
C GLY A 69 -12.50 11.24 -4.40
N PRO A 70 -13.29 12.13 -5.04
CA PRO A 70 -12.79 13.05 -6.06
C PRO A 70 -11.70 14.01 -5.55
N ARG A 71 -11.80 14.47 -4.29
CA ARG A 71 -10.78 15.35 -3.70
C ARG A 71 -9.46 14.60 -3.52
N ALA A 72 -9.49 13.37 -3.01
CA ALA A 72 -8.29 12.56 -2.83
C ALA A 72 -7.62 12.25 -4.18
N GLU A 73 -8.42 11.93 -5.21
CA GLU A 73 -7.91 11.72 -6.58
C GLU A 73 -7.27 13.00 -7.14
N ALA A 74 -7.87 14.18 -6.93
CA ALA A 74 -7.33 15.45 -7.37
C ALA A 74 -6.01 15.82 -6.65
N ASP A 75 -5.93 15.55 -5.34
CA ASP A 75 -4.71 15.78 -4.56
C ASP A 75 -3.56 14.89 -5.06
N VAL A 76 -3.82 13.60 -5.29
CA VAL A 76 -2.83 12.66 -5.85
C VAL A 76 -2.37 13.13 -7.25
N GLU A 77 -3.30 13.56 -8.11
CA GLU A 77 -2.94 14.11 -9.43
C GLU A 77 -2.02 15.33 -9.28
N ALA A 78 -2.34 16.25 -8.36
CA ALA A 78 -1.55 17.47 -8.15
C ALA A 78 -0.14 17.15 -7.62
N LEU A 79 -0.01 16.15 -6.73
CA LEU A 79 1.29 15.68 -6.21
C LEU A 79 2.11 14.97 -7.30
N CYS A 80 1.51 14.16 -8.15
CA CYS A 80 2.19 13.57 -9.30
C CYS A 80 2.70 14.63 -10.26
N ARG A 81 1.91 15.68 -10.56
CA ARG A 81 2.35 16.79 -11.39
C ARG A 81 3.52 17.55 -10.76
N GLU A 82 3.53 17.71 -9.44
CA GLU A 82 4.64 18.31 -8.70
C GLU A 82 5.91 17.48 -8.83
N ILE A 83 5.82 16.13 -8.63
CA ILE A 83 6.96 15.21 -8.81
C ILE A 83 7.57 15.38 -10.21
N ALA A 84 6.74 15.39 -11.23
CA ALA A 84 7.20 15.51 -12.62
C ALA A 84 7.81 16.88 -12.93
N SER A 85 7.12 17.96 -12.57
CA SER A 85 7.52 19.34 -12.91
C SER A 85 8.78 19.80 -12.16
N ALA A 86 8.88 19.44 -10.87
CA ALA A 86 10.03 19.75 -10.03
C ALA A 86 11.15 18.71 -10.14
N LYS A 87 10.94 17.64 -10.91
CA LYS A 87 11.90 16.51 -11.09
C LYS A 87 12.36 15.92 -9.76
N LEU A 88 11.41 15.69 -8.85
CA LEU A 88 11.72 15.08 -7.57
C LEU A 88 12.15 13.61 -7.78
N ALA A 89 13.08 13.14 -6.96
CA ALA A 89 13.60 11.78 -7.03
C ALA A 89 12.67 10.74 -6.38
N ILE A 90 11.60 11.19 -5.70
CA ILE A 90 10.65 10.33 -5.01
C ILE A 90 9.82 9.52 -6.02
N GLU A 91 9.74 8.22 -5.83
CA GLU A 91 8.77 7.37 -6.52
C GLU A 91 7.43 7.42 -5.79
N ALA A 92 6.35 7.68 -6.54
CA ALA A 92 5.00 7.74 -5.98
C ALA A 92 4.40 6.35 -5.77
N ASN A 93 3.75 6.15 -4.64
CA ASN A 93 2.82 5.04 -4.45
C ASN A 93 1.48 5.53 -3.89
N CYS A 94 0.42 4.72 -4.03
CA CYS A 94 -0.92 5.04 -3.55
C CYS A 94 -1.59 3.79 -3.00
N ALA A 95 -2.27 3.96 -1.87
CA ALA A 95 -3.06 2.88 -1.28
C ALA A 95 -4.35 2.63 -2.06
N ALA A 96 -4.75 1.36 -2.14
CA ALA A 96 -6.06 0.94 -2.63
C ALA A 96 -6.47 -0.38 -1.98
N ARG A 97 -7.74 -0.55 -1.68
CA ARG A 97 -8.28 -1.87 -1.34
C ARG A 97 -8.17 -2.79 -2.55
N THR A 98 -8.21 -4.09 -2.32
CA THR A 98 -8.16 -5.13 -3.36
C THR A 98 -9.46 -5.19 -4.21
N ILE A 99 -9.94 -4.04 -4.68
CA ILE A 99 -11.13 -3.92 -5.54
C ILE A 99 -10.88 -2.95 -6.71
N ALA A 100 -11.38 -3.27 -7.89
CA ALA A 100 -11.18 -2.47 -9.11
C ALA A 100 -11.57 -1.00 -8.92
N LYS A 101 -12.67 -0.72 -8.23
CA LYS A 101 -13.15 0.64 -7.96
C LYS A 101 -12.11 1.54 -7.28
N ASP A 102 -11.26 0.98 -6.42
CA ASP A 102 -10.21 1.74 -5.73
C ASP A 102 -8.91 1.81 -6.57
N ILE A 103 -8.70 0.84 -7.46
CA ILE A 103 -7.54 0.78 -8.36
C ILE A 103 -7.72 1.72 -9.56
N ASP A 104 -8.92 1.85 -10.09
CA ASP A 104 -9.22 2.70 -11.25
C ASP A 104 -8.75 4.14 -11.13
N PRO A 105 -8.90 4.84 -9.98
CA PRO A 105 -8.35 6.18 -9.81
C PRO A 105 -6.83 6.24 -9.95
N ILE A 106 -6.09 5.23 -9.48
CA ILE A 106 -4.62 5.15 -9.64
C ILE A 106 -4.28 5.03 -11.12
N ILE A 107 -4.99 4.17 -11.86
CA ILE A 107 -4.80 3.99 -13.31
C ILE A 107 -5.03 5.32 -14.03
N ARG A 108 -6.15 6.00 -13.74
CA ARG A 108 -6.49 7.29 -14.38
C ARG A 108 -5.42 8.35 -14.12
N VAL A 109 -4.97 8.51 -12.87
CA VAL A 109 -3.95 9.50 -12.53
C VAL A 109 -2.61 9.17 -13.20
N THR A 110 -2.20 7.91 -13.19
CA THR A 110 -0.98 7.46 -13.89
C THR A 110 -1.05 7.81 -15.38
N GLN A 111 -2.15 7.50 -16.06
CA GLN A 111 -2.34 7.79 -17.48
C GLN A 111 -2.38 9.30 -17.76
N LYS A 112 -3.03 10.08 -16.90
CA LYS A 112 -3.21 11.53 -17.06
C LYS A 112 -1.94 12.33 -16.81
N THR A 113 -1.12 11.87 -15.87
CA THR A 113 0.11 12.58 -15.47
C THR A 113 1.38 12.05 -16.14
N GLY A 114 1.35 10.80 -16.61
CA GLY A 114 2.53 10.09 -17.11
C GLY A 114 3.51 9.68 -16.00
N VAL A 115 3.20 9.94 -14.73
CA VAL A 115 4.03 9.54 -13.59
C VAL A 115 3.67 8.09 -13.20
N PRO A 116 4.65 7.18 -13.17
CA PRO A 116 4.42 5.82 -12.68
C PRO A 116 4.02 5.85 -11.19
N ILE A 117 2.89 5.26 -10.87
CA ILE A 117 2.43 5.09 -9.48
C ILE A 117 2.43 3.60 -9.16
N GLU A 118 3.04 3.21 -8.04
CA GLU A 118 2.90 1.85 -7.52
C GLU A 118 1.60 1.73 -6.72
N ALA A 119 0.77 0.74 -7.03
CA ALA A 119 -0.46 0.47 -6.30
C ALA A 119 -0.16 -0.38 -5.05
N CYS A 120 -0.35 0.20 -3.86
CA CYS A 120 -0.27 -0.49 -2.59
C CYS A 120 -1.62 -1.14 -2.29
N LEU A 121 -1.80 -2.39 -2.73
CA LEU A 121 -3.06 -3.12 -2.60
C LEU A 121 -3.13 -3.82 -1.25
N PHE A 122 -4.05 -3.38 -0.37
CA PHE A 122 -4.13 -3.87 0.99
C PHE A 122 -5.39 -4.68 1.29
N ILE A 123 -5.25 -5.67 2.18
CA ILE A 123 -6.33 -6.49 2.73
C ILE A 123 -5.98 -6.98 4.13
N GLY A 124 -6.98 -7.08 5.02
CA GLY A 124 -6.80 -7.67 6.35
C GLY A 124 -6.60 -9.19 6.28
N SER A 125 -5.61 -9.70 6.98
CA SER A 125 -5.20 -11.10 6.90
C SER A 125 -5.43 -11.93 8.17
N SER A 126 -5.66 -11.28 9.32
CA SER A 126 -5.79 -11.97 10.60
C SER A 126 -7.06 -12.83 10.71
N PRO A 127 -7.04 -13.90 11.54
CA PRO A 127 -8.24 -14.67 11.82
C PRO A 127 -9.39 -13.86 12.41
N ILE A 128 -9.08 -12.83 13.22
CA ILE A 128 -10.11 -11.95 13.78
C ILE A 128 -10.76 -11.08 12.69
N ARG A 129 -9.99 -10.62 11.70
CA ARG A 129 -10.53 -9.88 10.56
C ARG A 129 -11.40 -10.78 9.68
N GLN A 130 -10.92 -11.99 9.40
CA GLN A 130 -11.68 -12.99 8.66
C GLN A 130 -13.02 -13.30 9.33
N TYR A 131 -13.00 -13.49 10.66
CA TYR A 131 -14.22 -13.73 11.44
C TYR A 131 -15.19 -12.55 11.39
N ALA A 132 -14.69 -11.32 11.57
CA ALA A 132 -15.52 -10.11 11.60
C ALA A 132 -16.19 -9.81 10.25
N GLU A 133 -15.50 -10.09 9.15
CA GLU A 133 -15.98 -9.83 7.79
C GLU A 133 -16.68 -11.04 7.14
N GLY A 134 -16.63 -12.20 7.79
CA GLY A 134 -17.15 -13.45 7.22
C GLY A 134 -16.31 -13.97 6.04
N TRP A 135 -15.02 -13.67 6.02
CA TRP A 135 -14.09 -14.10 4.98
C TRP A 135 -13.42 -15.43 5.36
N ASP A 136 -13.10 -16.22 4.35
CA ASP A 136 -12.19 -17.36 4.48
C ASP A 136 -10.88 -17.10 3.73
N GLU A 137 -9.90 -17.97 3.91
CA GLU A 137 -8.59 -17.83 3.27
C GLU A 137 -8.69 -17.93 1.74
N GLU A 138 -9.61 -18.72 1.20
CA GLU A 138 -9.85 -18.81 -0.24
C GLU A 138 -10.39 -17.51 -0.82
N PHE A 139 -11.26 -16.82 -0.08
CA PHE A 139 -11.71 -15.47 -0.45
C PHE A 139 -10.52 -14.50 -0.47
N LEU A 140 -9.67 -14.50 0.56
CA LEU A 140 -8.50 -13.61 0.62
C LEU A 140 -7.56 -13.81 -0.56
N VAL A 141 -7.26 -15.08 -0.89
CA VAL A 141 -6.40 -15.43 -2.04
C VAL A 141 -7.03 -14.95 -3.34
N ARG A 142 -8.27 -15.30 -3.60
CA ARG A 142 -8.97 -14.92 -4.83
C ARG A 142 -9.05 -13.41 -4.98
N GLN A 143 -9.53 -12.71 -3.95
CA GLN A 143 -9.69 -11.26 -3.95
C GLN A 143 -8.36 -10.54 -4.21
N SER A 144 -7.28 -11.01 -3.59
CA SER A 144 -5.94 -10.44 -3.76
C SER A 144 -5.40 -10.69 -5.17
N THR A 145 -5.45 -11.93 -5.65
CA THR A 145 -4.88 -12.29 -6.96
C THR A 145 -5.62 -11.63 -8.12
N GLU A 146 -6.95 -11.55 -8.05
CA GLU A 146 -7.76 -10.84 -9.06
C GLU A 146 -7.43 -9.34 -9.10
N ALA A 147 -7.33 -8.68 -7.94
CA ALA A 147 -6.98 -7.27 -7.86
C ALA A 147 -5.55 -6.99 -8.37
N ILE A 148 -4.58 -7.82 -7.99
CA ILE A 148 -3.19 -7.71 -8.46
C ILE A 148 -3.13 -7.89 -9.98
N ALA A 149 -3.74 -8.95 -10.51
CA ALA A 149 -3.77 -9.20 -11.95
C ALA A 149 -4.45 -8.06 -12.72
N TYR A 150 -5.52 -7.49 -12.15
CA TYR A 150 -6.18 -6.32 -12.71
C TYR A 150 -5.26 -5.09 -12.79
N ALA A 151 -4.57 -4.76 -11.69
CA ALA A 151 -3.64 -3.63 -11.64
C ALA A 151 -2.48 -3.82 -12.62
N VAL A 152 -1.85 -5.00 -12.62
CA VAL A 152 -0.73 -5.34 -13.52
C VAL A 152 -1.16 -5.29 -14.99
N LYS A 153 -2.33 -5.82 -15.34
CA LYS A 153 -2.89 -5.75 -16.69
C LYS A 153 -3.06 -4.31 -17.19
N ASN A 154 -3.31 -3.38 -16.27
CA ASN A 154 -3.45 -1.95 -16.57
C ASN A 154 -2.13 -1.17 -16.43
N GLY A 155 -0.99 -1.86 -16.34
CA GLY A 155 0.36 -1.26 -16.37
C GLY A 155 0.86 -0.73 -15.03
N LEU A 156 0.20 -1.00 -13.91
CA LEU A 156 0.67 -0.60 -12.59
C LEU A 156 1.68 -1.61 -12.03
N ARG A 157 2.70 -1.11 -11.34
CA ARG A 157 3.46 -1.92 -10.37
C ARG A 157 2.60 -2.13 -9.14
N VAL A 158 2.77 -3.27 -8.46
CA VAL A 158 1.96 -3.60 -7.29
C VAL A 158 2.86 -3.93 -6.10
N LEU A 159 2.65 -3.22 -5.00
CA LEU A 159 3.03 -3.60 -3.64
C LEU A 159 1.81 -4.24 -2.98
N TYR A 160 1.89 -5.54 -2.66
CA TYR A 160 0.82 -6.21 -1.94
C TYR A 160 1.02 -6.10 -0.43
N VAL A 161 -0.01 -5.66 0.27
CA VAL A 161 0.04 -5.31 1.70
C VAL A 161 -0.96 -6.16 2.48
N THR A 162 -0.50 -6.85 3.52
CA THR A 162 -1.39 -7.44 4.51
C THR A 162 -1.48 -6.52 5.73
N GLU A 163 -2.71 -6.07 6.06
CA GLU A 163 -2.98 -5.39 7.33
C GLU A 163 -2.98 -6.41 8.47
N ASP A 164 -2.74 -5.98 9.69
CA ASP A 164 -2.74 -6.81 10.90
C ASP A 164 -1.91 -8.11 10.76
N THR A 165 -0.78 -7.99 10.05
CA THR A 165 0.05 -9.15 9.67
C THR A 165 0.58 -9.90 10.87
N THR A 166 0.94 -9.19 11.95
CA THR A 166 1.46 -9.80 13.18
C THR A 166 0.41 -10.64 13.93
N ARG A 167 -0.88 -10.46 13.63
CA ARG A 167 -1.98 -11.28 14.15
C ARG A 167 -2.39 -12.42 13.24
N ALA A 168 -1.86 -12.45 12.02
CA ALA A 168 -2.16 -13.50 11.05
C ALA A 168 -1.34 -14.78 11.32
N LEU A 169 -1.86 -15.91 10.87
CA LEU A 169 -1.12 -17.17 10.91
C LEU A 169 0.01 -17.15 9.87
N PRO A 170 1.23 -17.59 10.21
CA PRO A 170 2.35 -17.64 9.27
C PRO A 170 2.06 -18.41 7.98
N SER A 171 1.24 -19.48 8.06
CA SER A 171 0.79 -20.26 6.90
C SER A 171 -0.04 -19.42 5.95
N THR A 172 -1.00 -18.64 6.47
CA THR A 172 -1.87 -17.75 5.70
C THR A 172 -1.05 -16.63 5.04
N VAL A 173 -0.16 -15.98 5.80
CA VAL A 173 0.74 -14.93 5.25
C VAL A 173 1.62 -15.48 4.13
N ARG A 174 2.24 -16.66 4.36
CA ARG A 174 3.06 -17.32 3.34
C ARG A 174 2.27 -17.62 2.08
N ARG A 175 1.05 -18.14 2.21
CA ARG A 175 0.17 -18.44 1.09
C ARG A 175 -0.18 -17.16 0.33
N LEU A 176 -0.67 -16.13 1.02
CA LEU A 176 -1.06 -14.86 0.41
C LEU A 176 0.09 -14.22 -0.36
N TYR A 177 1.29 -14.13 0.23
CA TYR A 177 2.44 -13.53 -0.44
C TYR A 177 2.91 -14.36 -1.64
N SER A 178 2.90 -15.69 -1.52
CA SER A 178 3.27 -16.56 -2.65
C SER A 178 2.32 -16.38 -3.83
N GLU A 179 1.00 -16.35 -3.56
CA GLU A 179 0.00 -16.14 -4.60
C GLU A 179 0.02 -14.70 -5.16
N ALA A 180 0.28 -13.70 -4.31
CA ALA A 180 0.44 -12.32 -4.77
C ALA A 180 1.62 -12.16 -5.75
N VAL A 181 2.77 -12.74 -5.44
CA VAL A 181 3.94 -12.74 -6.34
C VAL A 181 3.63 -13.48 -7.65
N ARG A 182 2.95 -14.63 -7.59
CA ARG A 182 2.52 -15.37 -8.79
C ARG A 182 1.54 -14.56 -9.65
N ALA A 183 0.67 -13.76 -9.02
CA ALA A 183 -0.26 -12.88 -9.73
C ALA A 183 0.41 -11.62 -10.32
N GLY A 184 1.69 -11.36 -10.00
CA GLY A 184 2.48 -10.29 -10.57
C GLY A 184 2.82 -9.14 -9.63
N ALA A 185 2.61 -9.28 -8.31
CA ALA A 185 3.09 -8.30 -7.35
C ALA A 185 4.62 -8.21 -7.39
N SER A 186 5.16 -7.01 -7.46
CA SER A 186 6.59 -6.72 -7.50
C SER A 186 7.23 -6.71 -6.11
N ARG A 187 6.45 -6.40 -5.10
CA ARG A 187 6.85 -6.33 -3.69
C ARG A 187 5.72 -6.82 -2.79
N VAL A 188 6.07 -7.21 -1.57
CA VAL A 188 5.11 -7.50 -0.50
C VAL A 188 5.45 -6.66 0.73
N CYS A 189 4.45 -6.30 1.51
CA CYS A 189 4.61 -5.47 2.71
C CYS A 189 3.97 -6.15 3.91
N VAL A 190 4.73 -6.21 5.00
CA VAL A 190 4.23 -6.58 6.33
C VAL A 190 3.81 -5.31 7.03
N ALA A 191 2.51 -5.08 7.16
CA ALA A 191 1.96 -3.91 7.86
C ALA A 191 1.15 -4.34 9.09
N ASP A 192 1.22 -3.53 10.16
CA ASP A 192 0.51 -3.80 11.41
C ASP A 192 0.01 -2.50 12.06
#